data_01241c53da45f94b55f00e95dadfcd3d
#
_entry.id   01241c53da45f94b55f00e95dadfcd3d
#
_cell.length_a   1.000
_cell.length_b   1.000
_cell.length_c   1.000
_cell.angle_alpha   90.00
_cell.angle_beta   90.00
_cell.angle_gamma   90.00
#
_symmetry.space_group_name_H-M   'P 1'
#
loop_
_entity.id
_entity.type
_entity.pdbx_description
1 polymer ?
#
loop_
_entity_poly.entity_id
_entity_poly.type
_entity_poly.pdbx_seq_one_letter_code
_entity_poly.pdbx_strand_id
1 'polypeptide(L)'
;MGKVERFVADPEYKPNGGEVASIETSKGTVKVELFGRECPLTVGNFVELAQAGFYDALAFHARKEGSVIVGGCPTTRNMPPNQVYMAAHGGIYGVHPGTGEAEHRIKDEWEGNPLNKHLDGSIVMARKSAPDSASCQFYFSLSGQPEFDDKFTVFGRTVEGLDVVHALRVGDRIERIVIEGPTA
;
A
#
# COMPACT_ATOMS: atom_id res chain seq x y z
N MET A 1 -2.19 -29.81 -1.07
CA MET A 1 -1.51 -28.68 -0.43
C MET A 1 -2.53 -27.85 0.29
N GLY A 2 -2.53 -27.88 1.62
CA GLY A 2 -3.46 -27.11 2.42
C GLY A 2 -3.28 -25.62 2.19
N LYS A 3 -4.39 -24.88 1.98
CA LYS A 3 -4.40 -23.42 2.03
C LYS A 3 -3.92 -23.04 3.43
N VAL A 4 -2.78 -22.37 3.53
CA VAL A 4 -2.39 -21.71 4.78
C VAL A 4 -3.43 -20.60 4.98
N GLU A 5 -4.38 -20.83 5.88
CA GLU A 5 -5.29 -19.76 6.30
C GLU A 5 -4.47 -18.73 7.08
N ARG A 6 -4.30 -17.56 6.48
CA ARG A 6 -3.64 -16.45 7.17
C ARG A 6 -4.64 -15.86 8.17
N PHE A 7 -4.21 -15.77 9.41
CA PHE A 7 -5.05 -15.18 10.44
C PHE A 7 -5.13 -13.65 10.31
N VAL A 8 -6.22 -13.08 10.79
CA VAL A 8 -6.41 -11.63 10.91
C VAL A 8 -5.79 -11.20 12.24
N ALA A 9 -4.80 -10.31 12.17
CA ALA A 9 -4.05 -9.86 13.34
C ALA A 9 -4.50 -8.48 13.81
N ASP A 10 -4.25 -8.22 15.07
CA ASP A 10 -4.28 -6.89 15.67
C ASP A 10 -2.81 -6.43 15.84
N PRO A 11 -2.35 -5.42 15.10
CA PRO A 11 -0.97 -4.94 15.18
C PRO A 11 -0.60 -4.46 16.58
N GLU A 12 0.66 -4.67 16.98
CA GLU A 12 1.18 -4.21 18.26
C GLU A 12 1.36 -2.68 18.28
N TYR A 13 1.79 -2.11 17.17
CA TYR A 13 1.91 -0.66 17.03
C TYR A 13 0.53 -0.01 17.10
N LYS A 14 0.36 0.92 18.04
CA LYS A 14 -0.88 1.68 18.23
C LYS A 14 -0.67 3.12 17.77
N PRO A 15 -1.24 3.51 16.61
CA PRO A 15 -1.08 4.86 16.09
C PRO A 15 -1.69 5.90 17.02
N ASN A 16 -1.08 7.07 17.09
CA ASN A 16 -1.59 8.21 17.88
C ASN A 16 -2.28 9.29 17.01
N GLY A 17 -2.16 9.18 15.68
CA GLY A 17 -2.81 10.08 14.72
C GLY A 17 -1.95 11.24 14.24
N GLY A 18 -0.62 11.13 14.38
CA GLY A 18 0.32 12.14 13.89
C GLY A 18 1.42 11.54 13.01
N GLU A 19 1.29 10.27 12.64
CA GLU A 19 2.28 9.57 11.84
C GLU A 19 2.26 10.06 10.40
N VAL A 20 3.46 10.27 9.84
CA VAL A 20 3.70 10.57 8.43
C VAL A 20 4.63 9.51 7.87
N ALA A 21 4.27 8.94 6.75
CA ALA A 21 5.14 8.03 6.01
C ALA A 21 5.88 8.79 4.91
N SER A 22 7.21 8.70 4.91
CA SER A 22 8.07 9.18 3.83
C SER A 22 8.42 7.98 2.96
N ILE A 23 7.83 7.89 1.79
CA ILE A 23 8.02 6.78 0.84
C ILE A 23 9.05 7.23 -0.19
N GLU A 24 10.27 6.72 -0.05
CA GLU A 24 11.36 7.00 -1.00
C GLU A 24 11.25 6.04 -2.17
N THR A 25 11.10 6.58 -3.37
CA THR A 25 10.93 5.81 -4.60
C THR A 25 11.98 6.16 -5.64
N SER A 26 12.09 5.34 -6.68
CA SER A 26 12.96 5.60 -7.83
C SER A 26 12.59 6.88 -8.62
N LYS A 27 11.42 7.47 -8.38
CA LYS A 27 10.95 8.72 -9.00
C LYS A 27 11.02 9.93 -8.06
N GLY A 28 11.34 9.74 -6.80
CA GLY A 28 11.36 10.76 -5.77
C GLY A 28 10.64 10.32 -4.51
N THR A 29 10.49 11.24 -3.57
CA THR A 29 9.86 10.98 -2.27
C THR A 29 8.41 11.44 -2.25
N VAL A 30 7.56 10.60 -1.71
CA VAL A 30 6.14 10.90 -1.43
C VAL A 30 5.95 10.94 0.07
N LYS A 31 5.39 12.01 0.60
CA LYS A 31 4.98 12.07 2.02
C LYS A 31 3.48 11.90 2.15
N VAL A 32 3.09 11.02 3.04
CA VAL A 32 1.71 10.61 3.29
C VAL A 32 1.38 10.84 4.77
N GLU A 33 0.36 11.64 5.03
CA GLU A 33 -0.27 11.70 6.35
C GLU A 33 -1.10 10.43 6.56
N LEU A 34 -0.85 9.71 7.65
CA LEU A 34 -1.55 8.46 7.97
C LEU A 34 -2.74 8.72 8.90
N PHE A 35 -3.87 8.08 8.64
CA PHE A 35 -5.10 8.24 9.39
C PHE A 35 -5.17 7.26 10.58
N GLY A 36 -4.20 7.38 11.50
CA GLY A 36 -4.05 6.42 12.60
C GLY A 36 -5.19 6.38 13.60
N ARG A 37 -5.98 7.45 13.72
CA ARG A 37 -7.17 7.48 14.57
C ARG A 37 -8.37 6.81 13.95
N GLU A 38 -8.55 6.98 12.65
CA GLU A 38 -9.68 6.48 11.87
C GLU A 38 -9.50 5.02 11.43
N CYS A 39 -8.26 4.61 11.17
CA CYS A 39 -7.91 3.23 10.78
C CYS A 39 -6.67 2.72 11.55
N PRO A 40 -6.80 2.51 12.85
CA PRO A 40 -5.67 2.13 13.71
C PRO A 40 -5.05 0.78 13.35
N LEU A 41 -5.83 -0.20 12.91
CA LEU A 41 -5.32 -1.51 12.51
C LEU A 41 -4.53 -1.43 11.21
N THR A 42 -5.06 -0.74 10.23
CA THR A 42 -4.41 -0.56 8.91
C THR A 42 -3.12 0.23 9.04
N VAL A 43 -3.16 1.37 9.74
CA VAL A 43 -1.97 2.19 9.98
C VAL A 43 -0.96 1.45 10.85
N GLY A 44 -1.40 0.79 11.92
CA GLY A 44 -0.52 -0.01 12.78
C GLY A 44 0.23 -1.08 11.99
N ASN A 45 -0.47 -1.83 11.16
CA ASN A 45 0.12 -2.84 10.29
C ASN A 45 1.12 -2.24 9.27
N PHE A 46 0.74 -1.15 8.63
CA PHE A 46 1.61 -0.47 7.68
C PHE A 46 2.90 0.04 8.34
N VAL A 47 2.79 0.64 9.52
CA VAL A 47 3.94 1.13 10.30
C VAL A 47 4.87 -0.02 10.70
N GLU A 48 4.33 -1.12 11.23
CA GLU A 48 5.14 -2.29 11.59
C GLU A 48 5.90 -2.85 10.40
N LEU A 49 5.23 -3.03 9.26
CA LEU A 49 5.86 -3.53 8.03
C LEU A 49 6.94 -2.56 7.53
N ALA A 50 6.67 -1.26 7.54
CA ALA A 50 7.64 -0.25 7.13
C ALA A 50 8.88 -0.23 8.02
N GLN A 51 8.70 -0.26 9.34
CA GLN A 51 9.79 -0.27 10.32
C GLN A 51 10.62 -1.56 10.27
N ALA A 52 10.01 -2.68 9.90
CA ALA A 52 10.70 -3.96 9.68
C ALA A 52 11.46 -4.03 8.34
N GLY A 53 11.39 -2.99 7.50
CA GLY A 53 11.99 -2.99 6.18
C GLY A 53 11.25 -3.88 5.16
N PHE A 54 10.02 -4.26 5.44
CA PHE A 54 9.25 -5.16 4.57
C PHE A 54 9.08 -4.60 3.14
N TYR A 55 8.89 -3.29 3.02
CA TYR A 55 8.67 -2.63 1.73
C TYR A 55 9.96 -2.31 0.96
N ASP A 56 11.13 -2.49 1.57
CA ASP A 56 12.41 -2.18 0.95
C ASP A 56 12.62 -3.02 -0.33
N ALA A 57 12.98 -2.37 -1.41
CA ALA A 57 13.25 -2.96 -2.71
C ALA A 57 12.05 -3.68 -3.38
N LEU A 58 10.81 -3.41 -2.93
CA LEU A 58 9.61 -3.83 -3.64
C LEU A 58 9.30 -2.87 -4.79
N ALA A 59 8.60 -3.36 -5.80
CA ALA A 59 8.23 -2.57 -6.97
C ALA A 59 6.72 -2.27 -7.01
N PHE A 60 6.38 -1.20 -7.72
CA PHE A 60 5.02 -1.00 -8.21
C PHE A 60 4.78 -1.94 -9.38
N HIS A 61 3.73 -2.73 -9.32
CA HIS A 61 3.51 -3.85 -10.25
C HIS A 61 2.25 -3.76 -11.09
N ALA A 62 1.37 -2.81 -10.81
CA ALA A 62 0.17 -2.57 -11.60
C ALA A 62 -0.17 -1.09 -11.67
N ARG A 63 -0.61 -0.64 -12.83
CA ARG A 63 -1.09 0.72 -13.05
C ARG A 63 -2.28 0.69 -14.00
N LYS A 64 -3.33 1.37 -13.61
CA LYS A 64 -4.45 1.73 -14.49
C LYS A 64 -4.48 3.25 -14.63
N GLU A 65 -4.28 3.73 -15.86
CA GLU A 65 -4.20 5.16 -16.14
C GLU A 65 -5.42 5.92 -15.62
N GLY A 66 -5.16 7.05 -14.94
CA GLY A 66 -6.19 7.86 -14.32
C GLY A 66 -6.93 7.22 -13.14
N SER A 67 -6.52 6.03 -12.70
CA SER A 67 -7.19 5.29 -11.64
C SER A 67 -6.25 4.96 -10.46
N VAL A 68 -5.33 4.02 -10.63
CA VAL A 68 -4.50 3.54 -9.52
C VAL A 68 -3.07 3.21 -9.95
N ILE A 69 -2.15 3.26 -8.99
CA ILE A 69 -0.81 2.66 -9.05
C ILE A 69 -0.60 1.79 -7.81
N VAL A 70 -0.33 0.52 -8.00
CA VAL A 70 -0.33 -0.52 -6.95
C VAL A 70 1.08 -1.03 -6.68
N GLY A 71 1.44 -1.17 -5.42
CA GLY A 71 2.71 -1.70 -4.96
C GLY A 71 2.60 -2.48 -3.66
N GLY A 72 3.75 -2.86 -3.11
CA GLY A 72 3.84 -3.54 -1.82
C GLY A 72 3.72 -5.07 -1.89
N CYS A 73 3.81 -5.66 -3.08
CA CYS A 73 3.81 -7.12 -3.23
C CYS A 73 5.21 -7.71 -3.03
N PRO A 74 5.43 -8.61 -2.07
CA PRO A 74 6.76 -9.16 -1.76
C PRO A 74 7.36 -10.01 -2.89
N THR A 75 6.56 -10.50 -3.84
CA THR A 75 7.08 -11.23 -5.01
C THR A 75 7.95 -10.36 -5.92
N THR A 76 7.86 -9.04 -5.79
CA THR A 76 8.63 -8.08 -6.59
C THR A 76 9.97 -7.69 -5.99
N ARG A 77 10.32 -8.23 -4.82
CA ARG A 77 11.55 -7.85 -4.10
C ARG A 77 12.80 -8.08 -4.95
N ASN A 78 13.59 -7.02 -5.09
CA ASN A 78 14.82 -6.99 -5.90
C ASN A 78 14.64 -7.35 -7.38
N MET A 79 13.41 -7.38 -7.86
CA MET A 79 13.15 -7.68 -9.28
C MET A 79 13.52 -6.46 -10.13
N PRO A 80 14.34 -6.61 -11.19
CA PRO A 80 14.63 -5.51 -12.12
C PRO A 80 13.38 -4.93 -12.77
N PRO A 81 13.32 -3.63 -13.08
CA PRO A 81 12.12 -2.96 -13.61
C PRO A 81 11.51 -3.62 -14.84
N ASN A 82 12.35 -4.04 -15.79
CA ASN A 82 11.90 -4.74 -16.99
C ASN A 82 11.28 -6.11 -16.68
N GLN A 83 11.77 -6.81 -15.68
CA GLN A 83 11.21 -8.09 -15.24
C GLN A 83 9.88 -7.90 -14.52
N VAL A 84 9.75 -6.85 -13.70
CA VAL A 84 8.45 -6.51 -13.08
C VAL A 84 7.41 -6.24 -14.16
N TYR A 85 7.75 -5.45 -15.16
CA TYR A 85 6.87 -5.16 -16.28
C TYR A 85 6.45 -6.43 -17.02
N MET A 86 7.42 -7.28 -17.39
CA MET A 86 7.14 -8.55 -18.09
C MET A 86 6.29 -9.49 -17.24
N ALA A 87 6.60 -9.64 -15.96
CA ALA A 87 5.85 -10.50 -15.04
C ALA A 87 4.40 -10.01 -14.85
N ALA A 88 4.21 -8.71 -14.72
CA ALA A 88 2.89 -8.10 -14.59
C ALA A 88 2.00 -8.31 -15.83
N HIS A 89 2.62 -8.50 -17.00
CA HIS A 89 1.93 -8.76 -18.27
C HIS A 89 1.98 -10.24 -18.71
N GLY A 90 2.29 -11.16 -17.78
CA GLY A 90 2.28 -12.61 -18.03
C GLY A 90 3.50 -13.14 -18.80
N GLY A 91 4.56 -12.33 -18.95
CA GLY A 91 5.75 -12.69 -19.70
C GLY A 91 6.78 -13.56 -18.98
N ILE A 92 6.62 -13.79 -17.66
CA ILE A 92 7.51 -14.65 -16.85
C ILE A 92 6.68 -15.74 -16.17
N TYR A 93 6.96 -16.98 -16.53
CA TYR A 93 6.24 -18.13 -15.99
C TYR A 93 6.51 -18.30 -14.49
N GLY A 94 5.45 -18.55 -13.72
CA GLY A 94 5.52 -18.84 -12.29
C GLY A 94 5.73 -17.61 -11.38
N VAL A 95 5.85 -16.42 -11.94
CA VAL A 95 5.96 -15.17 -11.16
C VAL A 95 4.71 -14.32 -11.40
N HIS A 96 3.97 -14.08 -10.34
CA HIS A 96 2.69 -13.37 -10.39
C HIS A 96 2.69 -12.19 -9.40
N PRO A 97 3.18 -11.01 -9.80
CA PRO A 97 3.06 -9.80 -8.99
C PRO A 97 1.58 -9.52 -8.65
N GLY A 98 1.36 -9.12 -7.41
CA GLY A 98 0.01 -8.89 -6.89
C GLY A 98 -0.59 -10.06 -6.11
N THR A 99 0.06 -11.22 -6.10
CA THR A 99 -0.43 -12.40 -5.34
C THR A 99 0.18 -12.55 -3.96
N GLY A 100 1.29 -11.84 -3.67
CA GLY A 100 2.02 -11.95 -2.41
C GLY A 100 1.32 -11.24 -1.25
N GLU A 101 1.50 -11.81 -0.07
CA GLU A 101 0.99 -11.28 1.20
C GLU A 101 2.09 -11.29 2.26
N ALA A 102 1.92 -10.50 3.32
CA ALA A 102 2.67 -10.63 4.57
C ALA A 102 2.19 -11.87 5.35
N GLU A 103 2.74 -12.08 6.55
CA GLU A 103 2.41 -13.27 7.35
C GLU A 103 0.95 -13.31 7.80
N HIS A 104 0.32 -12.14 7.94
CA HIS A 104 -1.05 -12.03 8.43
C HIS A 104 -1.87 -11.03 7.59
N ARG A 105 -3.16 -11.02 7.82
CA ARG A 105 -4.13 -10.07 7.27
C ARG A 105 -4.63 -9.14 8.35
N ILE A 106 -5.31 -8.08 7.94
CA ILE A 106 -5.95 -7.11 8.83
C ILE A 106 -7.43 -6.96 8.47
N LYS A 107 -8.20 -6.52 9.47
CA LYS A 107 -9.60 -6.20 9.30
C LYS A 107 -9.77 -4.94 8.45
N ASP A 108 -10.80 -4.91 7.59
CA ASP A 108 -11.19 -3.71 6.86
C ASP A 108 -11.66 -2.60 7.82
N GLU A 109 -11.30 -1.35 7.51
CA GLU A 109 -11.64 -0.19 8.32
C GLU A 109 -12.23 0.96 7.47
N TRP A 110 -12.97 0.62 6.43
CA TRP A 110 -13.64 1.62 5.59
C TRP A 110 -15.00 2.03 6.15
N GLU A 111 -15.72 1.11 6.79
CA GLU A 111 -17.05 1.36 7.36
C GLU A 111 -16.94 2.30 8.57
N GLY A 112 -17.72 3.39 8.54
CA GLY A 112 -17.70 4.39 9.63
C GLY A 112 -16.46 5.29 9.68
N ASN A 113 -15.53 5.14 8.75
CA ASN A 113 -14.36 6.00 8.64
C ASN A 113 -14.72 7.30 7.89
N PRO A 114 -14.76 8.47 8.56
CA PRO A 114 -15.18 9.73 7.93
C PRO A 114 -14.20 10.24 6.89
N LEU A 115 -12.95 9.76 6.90
CA LEU A 115 -11.90 10.12 5.94
C LEU A 115 -11.77 9.12 4.78
N ASN A 116 -12.67 8.12 4.71
CA ASN A 116 -12.61 7.09 3.69
C ASN A 116 -13.11 7.60 2.34
N LYS A 117 -12.33 8.48 1.73
CA LYS A 117 -12.59 9.09 0.43
C LYS A 117 -11.44 8.81 -0.53
N HIS A 118 -11.74 8.24 -1.68
CA HIS A 118 -10.78 8.06 -2.78
C HIS A 118 -10.64 9.37 -3.54
N LEU A 119 -9.66 10.16 -3.13
CA LEU A 119 -9.26 11.40 -3.78
C LEU A 119 -7.92 11.20 -4.50
N ASP A 120 -7.56 12.13 -5.36
CA ASP A 120 -6.23 12.12 -5.97
C ASP A 120 -5.14 12.15 -4.89
N GLY A 121 -4.24 11.17 -4.90
CA GLY A 121 -3.18 11.00 -3.90
C GLY A 121 -3.60 10.27 -2.62
N SER A 122 -4.83 9.76 -2.50
CA SER A 122 -5.19 8.86 -1.39
C SER A 122 -4.36 7.59 -1.43
N ILE A 123 -3.87 7.13 -0.27
CA ILE A 123 -3.25 5.81 -0.11
C ILE A 123 -4.25 4.85 0.51
N VAL A 124 -4.39 3.67 -0.09
CA VAL A 124 -5.48 2.74 0.15
C VAL A 124 -4.93 1.32 0.25
N MET A 125 -5.45 0.52 1.18
CA MET A 125 -5.09 -0.89 1.25
C MET A 125 -5.77 -1.69 0.15
N ALA A 126 -4.95 -2.34 -0.67
CA ALA A 126 -5.43 -3.36 -1.59
C ALA A 126 -5.79 -4.63 -0.82
N ARG A 127 -6.81 -5.34 -1.28
CA ARG A 127 -7.24 -6.62 -0.72
C ARG A 127 -7.76 -7.55 -1.80
N LYS A 128 -7.96 -8.79 -1.45
CA LYS A 128 -8.67 -9.77 -2.29
C LYS A 128 -10.18 -9.50 -2.26
N SER A 129 -10.95 -10.30 -2.96
CA SER A 129 -12.42 -10.14 -3.01
C SER A 129 -13.11 -10.39 -1.66
N ALA A 130 -12.53 -11.23 -0.81
CA ALA A 130 -13.08 -11.50 0.52
C ALA A 130 -12.88 -10.28 1.46
N PRO A 131 -13.85 -9.97 2.32
CA PRO A 131 -13.64 -9.03 3.42
C PRO A 131 -12.47 -9.44 4.31
N ASP A 132 -11.81 -8.46 4.96
CA ASP A 132 -10.71 -8.67 5.89
C ASP A 132 -9.55 -9.47 5.29
N SER A 133 -9.28 -9.27 4.00
CA SER A 133 -8.20 -9.93 3.26
C SER A 133 -7.02 -9.02 2.90
N ALA A 134 -7.02 -7.77 3.38
CA ALA A 134 -5.89 -6.88 3.23
C ALA A 134 -4.69 -7.38 4.03
N SER A 135 -3.47 -7.20 3.51
CA SER A 135 -2.22 -7.61 4.15
C SER A 135 -1.14 -6.55 4.02
N CYS A 136 -0.45 -6.49 2.89
CA CYS A 136 0.69 -5.58 2.71
C CYS A 136 0.57 -4.69 1.48
N GLN A 137 -0.19 -5.08 0.46
CA GLN A 137 -0.27 -4.31 -0.78
C GLN A 137 -1.13 -3.07 -0.60
N PHE A 138 -0.71 -1.99 -1.24
CA PHE A 138 -1.43 -0.71 -1.24
C PHE A 138 -1.41 -0.08 -2.62
N TYR A 139 -2.27 0.88 -2.83
CA TYR A 139 -2.28 1.69 -4.04
C TYR A 139 -2.47 3.17 -3.73
N PHE A 140 -2.02 4.01 -4.64
CA PHE A 140 -2.42 5.41 -4.68
C PHE A 140 -3.55 5.59 -5.68
N SER A 141 -4.58 6.34 -5.30
CA SER A 141 -5.57 6.84 -6.25
C SER A 141 -4.96 7.95 -7.10
N LEU A 142 -5.17 7.89 -8.40
CA LEU A 142 -4.70 8.88 -9.37
C LEU A 142 -5.79 9.88 -9.78
N SER A 143 -6.96 9.76 -9.18
CA SER A 143 -8.12 10.64 -9.36
C SER A 143 -9.15 10.39 -8.27
N GLY A 144 -10.22 11.17 -8.25
CA GLY A 144 -11.38 10.88 -7.40
C GLY A 144 -12.14 9.65 -7.91
N GLN A 145 -12.40 8.68 -7.02
CA GLN A 145 -13.07 7.41 -7.34
C GLN A 145 -14.06 7.04 -6.22
N PRO A 146 -15.17 7.78 -6.08
CA PRO A 146 -16.12 7.57 -4.99
C PRO A 146 -16.77 6.19 -4.99
N GLU A 147 -16.75 5.48 -6.11
CA GLU A 147 -17.26 4.11 -6.24
C GLU A 147 -16.50 3.08 -5.39
N PHE A 148 -15.32 3.43 -4.88
CA PHE A 148 -14.51 2.57 -4.02
C PHE A 148 -14.58 2.95 -2.54
N ASP A 149 -15.25 4.03 -2.17
CA ASP A 149 -15.28 4.56 -0.80
C ASP A 149 -15.91 3.60 0.21
N ASP A 150 -16.79 2.72 -0.23
CA ASP A 150 -17.46 1.71 0.58
C ASP A 150 -16.93 0.29 0.36
N LYS A 151 -15.71 0.15 -0.13
CA LYS A 151 -15.10 -1.15 -0.47
C LYS A 151 -13.69 -1.34 0.05
N PHE A 152 -12.89 -0.27 0.10
CA PHE A 152 -11.48 -0.33 0.45
C PHE A 152 -11.12 0.71 1.49
N THR A 153 -10.18 0.37 2.38
CA THR A 153 -9.74 1.25 3.46
C THR A 153 -8.76 2.29 2.96
N VAL A 154 -9.17 3.54 2.94
CA VAL A 154 -8.29 4.70 2.75
C VAL A 154 -7.62 5.01 4.08
N PHE A 155 -6.30 4.84 4.17
CA PHE A 155 -5.58 4.99 5.43
C PHE A 155 -4.62 6.19 5.47
N GLY A 156 -4.62 7.02 4.44
CA GLY A 156 -3.82 8.23 4.40
C GLY A 156 -4.04 9.05 3.12
N ARG A 157 -3.34 10.17 3.07
CA ARG A 157 -3.35 11.07 1.91
C ARG A 157 -1.96 11.61 1.64
N THR A 158 -1.63 11.82 0.38
CA THR A 158 -0.39 12.48 -0.02
C THR A 158 -0.43 13.95 0.37
N VAL A 159 0.59 14.40 1.11
CA VAL A 159 0.76 15.81 1.52
C VAL A 159 1.92 16.47 0.80
N GLU A 160 2.91 15.69 0.33
CA GLU A 160 3.99 16.15 -0.54
C GLU A 160 4.31 15.10 -1.59
N GLY A 161 4.70 15.50 -2.80
CA GLY A 161 5.10 14.59 -3.87
C GLY A 161 3.97 13.99 -4.68
N LEU A 162 2.84 14.67 -4.81
CA LEU A 162 1.73 14.20 -5.66
C LEU A 162 2.16 14.03 -7.13
N ASP A 163 3.05 14.90 -7.62
CA ASP A 163 3.68 14.79 -8.94
C ASP A 163 4.49 13.50 -9.08
N VAL A 164 5.18 13.08 -8.02
CA VAL A 164 5.90 11.80 -7.97
C VAL A 164 4.91 10.64 -8.06
N VAL A 165 3.81 10.69 -7.32
CA VAL A 165 2.75 9.65 -7.39
C VAL A 165 2.27 9.48 -8.84
N HIS A 166 1.98 10.57 -9.53
CA HIS A 166 1.56 10.54 -10.93
C HIS A 166 2.65 10.08 -11.90
N ALA A 167 3.92 10.25 -11.54
CA ALA A 167 5.07 9.81 -12.33
C ALA A 167 5.39 8.31 -12.20
N LEU A 168 4.91 7.66 -11.13
CA LEU A 168 5.17 6.23 -10.89
C LEU A 168 4.62 5.34 -12.01
N ARG A 169 5.41 4.36 -12.40
CA ARG A 169 5.07 3.38 -13.44
C ARG A 169 5.38 1.97 -12.95
N VAL A 170 4.81 0.98 -13.63
CA VAL A 170 5.15 -0.43 -13.39
C VAL A 170 6.66 -0.62 -13.53
N GLY A 171 7.28 -1.21 -12.50
CA GLY A 171 8.73 -1.39 -12.42
C GLY A 171 9.45 -0.34 -11.56
N ASP A 172 8.83 0.80 -11.25
CA ASP A 172 9.41 1.73 -10.29
C ASP A 172 9.47 1.09 -8.91
N ARG A 173 10.48 1.47 -8.12
CA ARG A 173 10.84 0.82 -6.88
C ARG A 173 10.53 1.68 -5.67
N ILE A 174 10.12 1.02 -4.59
CA ILE A 174 10.18 1.56 -3.23
C ILE A 174 11.59 1.29 -2.72
N GLU A 175 12.37 2.34 -2.46
CA GLU A 175 13.69 2.19 -1.85
C GLU A 175 13.55 1.86 -0.37
N ARG A 176 12.75 2.64 0.34
CA ARG A 176 12.35 2.41 1.73
C ARG A 176 11.17 3.29 2.12
N ILE A 177 10.54 2.94 3.24
CA ILE A 177 9.51 3.76 3.88
C ILE A 177 9.97 4.12 5.28
N VAL A 178 10.07 5.41 5.56
CA VAL A 178 10.44 5.94 6.87
C VAL A 178 9.19 6.51 7.54
N ILE A 179 8.92 6.06 8.77
CA ILE A 179 7.82 6.60 9.57
C ILE A 179 8.35 7.74 10.42
N GLU A 180 7.81 8.91 10.19
CA GLU A 180 8.04 10.10 11.01
C GLU A 180 6.91 10.17 12.03
N GLY A 181 7.26 10.21 13.31
CA GLY A 181 6.28 10.37 14.38
C GLY A 181 5.86 11.82 14.54
N PRO A 182 4.82 12.10 15.35
CA PRO A 182 4.56 13.44 15.76
C PRO A 182 5.79 13.96 16.51
N THR A 183 6.30 15.07 16.05
CA THR A 183 7.28 15.82 16.83
C THR A 183 6.64 16.15 18.18
N ALA A 184 7.26 15.63 19.18
CA ALA A 184 6.83 15.90 20.56
C ALA A 184 6.82 17.40 20.85
#